data_3150724210144f2eb47d6a9a9367116a
#
_entry.id   3150724210144f2eb47d6a9a9367116a
#
_cell.length_a   1.000
_cell.length_b   1.000
_cell.length_c   1.000
_cell.angle_alpha   90.00
_cell.angle_beta   90.00
_cell.angle_gamma   90.00
#
_symmetry.space_group_name_H-M   'P 1'
#
loop_
_entity.id
_entity.type
_entity.pdbx_description
1 polymer ?
#
loop_
_entity_poly.entity_id
_entity_poly.type
_entity_poly.pdbx_seq_one_letter_code
_entity_poly.pdbx_strand_id
1 'polypeptide(L)'
;MQDAEKLSILKTMLAIYDNSSDELLTTYLTFAKNEILSWRYSYAGTMPDSVPAEYEMTQVQAVVNGFTQRGAEGQVFSIENGIHRHFVYADMVRYIRANVIPMAKLAAVSST
;
A
#
# COMPACT_ATOMS: atom_id res chain seq x y z
N MET A 1 -10.07 8.44 -6.57
CA MET A 1 -10.39 7.05 -6.96
C MET A 1 -10.99 6.34 -5.76
N GLN A 2 -12.06 5.65 -5.99
CA GLN A 2 -12.75 4.93 -4.92
C GLN A 2 -12.04 3.62 -4.60
N ASP A 3 -12.25 3.13 -3.39
CA ASP A 3 -11.64 1.86 -3.00
C ASP A 3 -12.12 0.71 -3.87
N ALA A 4 -13.39 0.72 -4.27
CA ALA A 4 -13.91 -0.32 -5.15
C ALA A 4 -13.22 -0.29 -6.50
N GLU A 5 -12.89 0.89 -6.97
CA GLU A 5 -12.16 1.05 -8.21
C GLU A 5 -10.76 0.50 -8.09
N LYS A 6 -10.09 0.81 -6.99
CA LYS A 6 -8.75 0.30 -6.75
C LYS A 6 -8.74 -1.22 -6.66
N LEU A 7 -9.75 -1.77 -6.02
CA LEU A 7 -9.86 -3.23 -5.93
C LEU A 7 -10.05 -3.85 -7.31
N SER A 8 -10.86 -3.22 -8.14
CA SER A 8 -11.08 -3.70 -9.49
C SER A 8 -9.79 -3.68 -10.31
N ILE A 9 -9.04 -2.60 -10.20
CA ILE A 9 -7.75 -2.49 -10.91
C ILE A 9 -6.79 -3.57 -10.41
N LEU A 10 -6.74 -3.78 -9.10
CA LEU A 10 -5.89 -4.80 -8.52
C LEU A 10 -6.22 -6.18 -9.07
N LYS A 11 -7.51 -6.51 -9.09
CA LYS A 11 -7.92 -7.82 -9.55
C LYS A 11 -7.55 -8.01 -11.01
N THR A 12 -7.67 -6.96 -11.80
CA THR A 12 -7.26 -7.04 -13.19
C THR A 12 -5.76 -7.25 -13.33
N MET A 13 -4.98 -6.48 -12.58
CA MET A 13 -3.53 -6.60 -12.64
C MET A 13 -3.05 -7.97 -12.16
N LEU A 14 -3.73 -8.56 -11.22
CA LEU A 14 -3.36 -9.84 -10.66
C LEU A 14 -4.06 -11.01 -11.35
N ALA A 15 -4.89 -10.73 -12.34
CA ALA A 15 -5.66 -11.75 -13.06
C ALA A 15 -6.52 -12.57 -12.13
N ILE A 16 -7.17 -11.91 -11.19
CA ILE A 16 -8.08 -12.56 -10.26
C ILE A 16 -9.50 -12.22 -10.68
N TYR A 17 -10.30 -13.26 -10.90
CA TYR A 17 -11.64 -13.05 -11.45
C TYR A 17 -12.75 -13.48 -10.52
N ASP A 18 -12.41 -13.98 -9.34
CA ASP A 18 -13.42 -14.30 -8.33
C ASP A 18 -13.25 -13.38 -7.14
N ASN A 19 -14.03 -13.60 -6.11
CA ASN A 19 -14.04 -12.70 -4.95
C ASN A 19 -13.32 -13.28 -3.74
N SER A 20 -12.58 -14.36 -3.91
CA SER A 20 -12.00 -15.04 -2.77
C SER A 20 -10.91 -14.23 -2.08
N SER A 21 -10.27 -13.32 -2.80
CA SER A 21 -9.19 -12.51 -2.23
C SER A 21 -9.62 -11.07 -1.94
N ASP A 22 -10.90 -10.76 -2.11
CA ASP A 22 -11.32 -9.36 -1.99
C ASP A 22 -11.03 -8.79 -0.61
N GLU A 23 -11.30 -9.54 0.43
CA GLU A 23 -11.09 -9.05 1.77
C GLU A 23 -9.61 -8.83 2.05
N LEU A 24 -8.78 -9.75 1.61
CA LEU A 24 -7.34 -9.62 1.81
C LEU A 24 -6.79 -8.43 1.03
N LEU A 25 -7.22 -8.28 -0.21
CA LEU A 25 -6.76 -7.16 -1.03
C LEU A 25 -7.22 -5.83 -0.46
N THR A 26 -8.44 -5.78 0.07
CA THR A 26 -8.92 -4.56 0.70
C THR A 26 -8.11 -4.24 1.94
N THR A 27 -7.74 -5.24 2.70
CA THR A 27 -6.90 -5.05 3.88
C THR A 27 -5.53 -4.50 3.47
N TYR A 28 -4.95 -5.04 2.41
CA TYR A 28 -3.68 -4.55 1.91
C TYR A 28 -3.79 -3.11 1.41
N LEU A 29 -4.89 -2.78 0.74
CA LEU A 29 -5.11 -1.41 0.29
C LEU A 29 -5.18 -0.45 1.47
N THR A 30 -5.84 -0.86 2.53
CA THR A 30 -5.93 -0.03 3.73
C THR A 30 -4.55 0.15 4.37
N PHE A 31 -3.79 -0.93 4.45
CA PHE A 31 -2.44 -0.84 5.00
C PHE A 31 -1.59 0.12 4.17
N ALA A 32 -1.63 -0.04 2.84
CA ALA A 32 -0.83 0.81 1.96
C ALA A 32 -1.26 2.27 2.08
N LYS A 33 -2.56 2.52 2.17
CA LYS A 33 -3.05 3.87 2.35
C LYS A 33 -2.47 4.49 3.62
N ASN A 34 -2.54 3.77 4.71
CA ASN A 34 -2.05 4.31 5.98
C ASN A 34 -0.56 4.56 5.94
N GLU A 35 0.19 3.69 5.29
CA GLU A 35 1.63 3.89 5.15
C GLU A 35 1.96 5.10 4.30
N ILE A 36 1.25 5.27 3.19
CA ILE A 36 1.47 6.41 2.32
C ILE A 36 1.18 7.71 3.08
N LEU A 37 0.07 7.75 3.77
CA LEU A 37 -0.31 8.97 4.49
C LEU A 37 0.66 9.27 5.62
N SER A 38 1.06 8.25 6.37
CA SER A 38 2.01 8.43 7.46
C SER A 38 3.35 8.92 6.95
N TRP A 39 3.80 8.39 5.82
CA TRP A 39 5.10 8.76 5.28
C TRP A 39 5.06 10.12 4.61
N ARG A 40 4.04 10.34 3.79
CA ARG A 40 3.91 11.61 3.05
C ARG A 40 3.74 12.79 3.99
N TYR A 41 2.95 12.62 5.04
CA TYR A 41 2.59 13.71 5.92
C TYR A 41 3.26 13.62 7.28
N SER A 42 4.42 12.97 7.34
CA SER A 42 5.11 12.77 8.62
C SER A 42 5.49 14.08 9.29
N TYR A 43 5.66 15.14 8.52
CA TYR A 43 6.03 16.45 9.07
C TYR A 43 4.88 17.45 9.02
N ALA A 44 3.70 17.02 8.62
CA ALA A 44 2.57 17.91 8.51
C ALA A 44 1.77 17.93 9.81
N GLY A 45 1.08 19.03 10.04
CA GLY A 45 0.24 19.12 11.22
C GLY A 45 -1.04 18.30 11.10
N THR A 46 -1.52 18.11 9.89
CA THR A 46 -2.73 17.35 9.65
C THR A 46 -2.49 16.39 8.49
N MET A 47 -3.38 15.43 8.39
CA MET A 47 -3.26 14.39 7.38
C MET A 47 -4.62 14.20 6.73
N PRO A 48 -4.69 14.15 5.40
CA PRO A 48 -5.97 13.94 4.74
C PRO A 48 -6.50 12.53 4.97
N ASP A 49 -7.75 12.32 4.60
CA ASP A 49 -8.38 11.02 4.76
C ASP A 49 -8.14 10.08 3.59
N SER A 50 -7.60 10.61 2.49
CA SER A 50 -7.45 9.79 1.29
C SER A 50 -6.07 10.00 0.69
N VAL A 51 -5.66 9.03 -0.10
CA VAL A 51 -4.37 9.08 -0.79
C VAL A 51 -4.41 10.17 -1.85
N PRO A 52 -3.38 11.03 -1.90
CA PRO A 52 -3.32 12.02 -2.99
C PRO A 52 -3.34 11.35 -4.35
N ALA A 53 -3.93 12.02 -5.31
CA ALA A 53 -4.12 11.45 -6.63
C ALA A 53 -2.81 10.95 -7.23
N GLU A 54 -1.73 11.68 -7.02
CA GLU A 54 -0.45 11.30 -7.62
C GLU A 54 0.13 10.04 -7.02
N TYR A 55 -0.39 9.56 -5.89
CA TYR A 55 0.12 8.36 -5.24
C TYR A 55 -0.88 7.22 -5.24
N GLU A 56 -2.02 7.37 -5.92
CA GLU A 56 -3.02 6.31 -5.91
C GLU A 56 -2.50 5.05 -6.60
N MET A 57 -1.82 5.21 -7.72
CA MET A 57 -1.25 4.04 -8.38
C MET A 57 -0.07 3.47 -7.62
N THR A 58 0.62 4.29 -6.85
CA THR A 58 1.66 3.78 -5.96
C THR A 58 1.04 2.86 -4.92
N GLN A 59 -0.12 3.25 -4.39
CA GLN A 59 -0.85 2.42 -3.45
C GLN A 59 -1.22 1.07 -4.08
N VAL A 60 -1.77 1.11 -5.28
CA VAL A 60 -2.17 -0.10 -5.97
C VAL A 60 -0.95 -0.99 -6.26
N GLN A 61 0.12 -0.38 -6.75
CA GLN A 61 1.32 -1.15 -7.09
C GLN A 61 1.97 -1.76 -5.84
N ALA A 62 1.92 -1.05 -4.73
CA ALA A 62 2.45 -1.61 -3.49
C ALA A 62 1.70 -2.88 -3.12
N VAL A 63 0.38 -2.86 -3.28
CA VAL A 63 -0.43 -4.04 -2.98
C VAL A 63 -0.11 -5.17 -3.96
N VAL A 64 0.08 -4.84 -5.24
CA VAL A 64 0.47 -5.85 -6.22
C VAL A 64 1.77 -6.50 -5.80
N ASN A 65 2.74 -5.70 -5.40
CA ASN A 65 4.04 -6.23 -4.98
C ASN A 65 3.90 -7.14 -3.76
N GLY A 66 3.13 -6.70 -2.78
CA GLY A 66 2.92 -7.49 -1.58
C GLY A 66 2.21 -8.80 -1.86
N PHE A 67 1.16 -8.73 -2.64
CA PHE A 67 0.38 -9.91 -2.95
C PHE A 67 1.18 -10.90 -3.81
N THR A 68 1.97 -10.38 -4.73
CA THR A 68 2.82 -11.21 -5.58
C THR A 68 3.91 -11.89 -4.76
N GLN A 69 4.49 -11.16 -3.82
CA GLN A 69 5.48 -11.74 -2.92
C GLN A 69 4.87 -12.88 -2.11
N ARG A 70 3.66 -12.66 -1.61
CA ARG A 70 2.94 -13.69 -0.90
C ARG A 70 2.71 -14.91 -1.79
N GLY A 71 2.35 -14.67 -3.05
CA GLY A 71 2.13 -15.74 -4.00
C GLY A 71 3.40 -16.48 -4.37
N ALA A 72 4.50 -15.75 -4.49
CA ALA A 72 5.77 -16.36 -4.83
C ALA A 72 6.23 -17.30 -3.74
N GLU A 73 5.83 -17.03 -2.51
CA GLU A 73 6.17 -17.88 -1.38
C GLU A 73 4.99 -18.73 -0.96
N GLY A 74 4.09 -19.00 -1.88
CA GLY A 74 2.85 -19.64 -1.58
C GLY A 74 2.97 -21.05 -1.02
N GLN A 75 4.06 -21.71 -1.33
CA GLN A 75 4.24 -23.07 -0.82
C GLN A 75 4.38 -23.13 0.68
N VAL A 76 4.72 -22.01 1.30
CA VAL A 76 4.87 -21.99 2.74
C VAL A 76 3.69 -21.31 3.40
N PHE A 77 2.66 -21.04 2.65
CA PHE A 77 1.56 -20.29 3.21
C PHE A 77 0.82 -21.05 4.29
N SER A 78 0.94 -22.35 4.29
CA SER A 78 0.27 -23.14 5.31
C SER A 78 0.80 -22.85 6.70
N ILE A 79 2.02 -22.36 6.77
CA ILE A 79 2.55 -21.94 8.04
C ILE A 79 2.54 -20.44 8.14
N GLU A 80 1.79 -19.85 7.29
CA GLU A 80 1.64 -18.45 7.29
C GLU A 80 1.15 -17.97 8.62
N ASN A 81 1.76 -16.94 9.06
CA ASN A 81 1.50 -16.47 10.38
C ASN A 81 2.08 -15.09 10.43
N GLY A 82 2.44 -14.62 11.60
CA GLY A 82 3.00 -13.31 11.75
C GLY A 82 4.26 -13.08 10.93
N ILE A 83 5.09 -14.11 10.82
CA ILE A 83 6.35 -13.95 10.10
C ILE A 83 6.12 -13.68 8.62
N HIS A 84 5.30 -14.52 8.00
CA HIS A 84 5.02 -14.35 6.58
C HIS A 84 4.34 -13.00 6.31
N ARG A 85 3.36 -12.67 7.12
CA ARG A 85 2.66 -11.41 6.97
C ARG A 85 3.60 -10.23 7.14
N HIS A 86 4.56 -10.38 8.06
CA HIS A 86 5.54 -9.34 8.28
C HIS A 86 6.35 -9.04 7.03
N PHE A 87 6.76 -10.08 6.30
CA PHE A 87 7.54 -9.89 5.09
C PHE A 87 6.73 -9.18 4.00
N VAL A 88 5.46 -9.55 3.87
CA VAL A 88 4.59 -8.90 2.89
C VAL A 88 4.48 -7.42 3.20
N TYR A 89 4.19 -7.09 4.44
CA TYR A 89 4.03 -5.70 4.83
C TYR A 89 5.35 -4.93 4.72
N ALA A 90 6.46 -5.57 5.05
CA ALA A 90 7.76 -4.93 4.93
C ALA A 90 8.08 -4.57 3.49
N ASP A 91 7.73 -5.44 2.55
CA ASP A 91 7.93 -5.16 1.14
C ASP A 91 7.08 -3.99 0.68
N MET A 92 5.83 -3.95 1.13
CA MET A 92 4.95 -2.85 0.78
C MET A 92 5.48 -1.53 1.33
N VAL A 93 5.95 -1.53 2.57
CA VAL A 93 6.52 -0.33 3.19
C VAL A 93 7.75 0.13 2.41
N ARG A 94 8.61 -0.81 2.05
CA ARG A 94 9.82 -0.47 1.31
C ARG A 94 9.48 0.17 -0.02
N TYR A 95 8.53 -0.41 -0.74
CA TYR A 95 8.13 0.13 -2.03
C TYR A 95 7.54 1.54 -1.87
N ILE A 96 6.68 1.70 -0.87
CA ILE A 96 6.03 2.99 -0.66
C ILE A 96 7.07 4.05 -0.32
N ARG A 97 7.99 3.73 0.56
CA ARG A 97 9.00 4.72 0.97
C ARG A 97 9.97 5.05 -0.14
N ALA A 98 10.13 4.15 -1.10
CA ALA A 98 10.97 4.42 -2.24
C ALA A 98 10.28 5.30 -3.28
N ASN A 99 8.95 5.33 -3.27
CA ASN A 99 8.20 5.99 -4.34
C ASN A 99 7.34 7.15 -3.88
N VAL A 100 7.18 7.36 -2.59
CA VAL A 100 6.43 8.47 -2.05
C VAL A 100 7.42 9.42 -1.39
N ILE A 101 7.33 10.68 -1.78
CA ILE A 101 8.22 11.70 -1.23
C ILE A 101 7.53 12.33 -0.03
N PRO A 102 8.13 12.27 1.16
CA PRO A 102 7.53 12.91 2.31
C PRO A 102 7.50 14.41 2.10
N MET A 103 6.49 15.07 2.63
CA MET A 103 6.48 16.52 2.63
C MET A 103 7.68 16.97 3.44
N ALA A 104 8.47 17.83 2.82
CA ALA A 104 9.71 18.23 3.45
C ALA A 104 9.43 19.06 4.69
N LYS A 105 10.04 18.68 5.77
CA LYS A 105 10.05 19.52 6.94
C LYS A 105 10.58 20.90 6.57
N LEU A 106 11.49 20.92 5.63
CA LEU A 106 12.07 22.15 5.16
C LEU A 106 11.04 23.07 4.53
N ALA A 107 10.04 22.51 3.88
CA ALA A 107 9.01 23.33 3.28
C ALA A 107 8.32 24.19 4.34
N ALA A 108 8.09 23.63 5.50
CA ALA A 108 7.50 24.38 6.59
C ALA A 108 8.48 25.41 7.12
N VAL A 109 9.75 25.06 7.15
CA VAL A 109 10.78 25.97 7.63
C VAL A 109 10.99 27.11 6.64
N SER A 110 10.98 26.76 5.38
CA SER A 110 11.23 27.77 4.36
C SER A 110 10.13 28.79 4.27
N SER A 111 9.02 28.56 4.91
CA SER A 111 7.98 29.55 4.97
C SER A 111 8.39 30.75 5.81
N THR A 112 9.44 30.62 6.53
CA THR A 112 9.97 31.76 7.27
C THR A 112 10.88 32.59 6.37
#